data_103cec65ab51da71299dc8e21bb6ea3f
#
_entry.id   103cec65ab51da71299dc8e21bb6ea3f
#
_cell.length_a   1.000
_cell.length_b   1.000
_cell.length_c   1.000
_cell.angle_alpha   90.00
_cell.angle_beta   90.00
_cell.angle_gamma   90.00
#
_symmetry.space_group_name_H-M   'P 1'
#
loop_
_entity.id
_entity.type
_entity.pdbx_description
1 polymer ?
#
loop_
_entity_poly.entity_id
_entity_poly.type
_entity_poly.pdbx_seq_one_letter_code
_entity_poly.pdbx_strand_id
1 'polypeptide(L)'
;MTARTTARARATAVSALLASSLLLVPLAGTAAAHPAAAPSPAASAPRAGGFDATALERALAEVPDGDVSAALIRVGGKGSWSGSAGVRDLRTGAPALPHARFRAGSTTKVVTAAVVLQLVAEKRVALDAPVSHYLPDLLPPSFTEPPTVRHLLTYTSGLRPGASLGSTTEEMYAHRFETLTPQEVVAASVAQGPAHDPGERQEYGNIHYTVLGMLIEAVTGDSYEHQAAVRVFRPLGMRHTGFPGGPDPRIHGPHHRAYADIGGRTTDVTEWNMSDRWAAGDMISTTADLERLVFGVFGGKVVPRALLDQMLTVPDVDGGTYGMALERFVIDGREIWGKTGSRPGYHTVLGATRDLSRTVVYSVNAKSAREDGFPLVQRFALPAFAS
;
A
#
# COMPACT_ATOMS: atom_id res chain seq x y z
N MET A 1 -9.35 0.20 -59.70
CA MET A 1 -10.29 1.03 -58.92
C MET A 1 -9.93 0.86 -57.44
N THR A 2 -9.21 1.81 -57.01
CA THR A 2 -8.92 2.43 -55.70
C THR A 2 -9.08 1.60 -54.43
N ALA A 3 -7.98 1.10 -53.94
CA ALA A 3 -7.77 0.67 -52.55
C ALA A 3 -7.72 1.90 -51.63
N ARG A 4 -8.46 1.88 -50.51
CA ARG A 4 -8.32 2.82 -49.40
C ARG A 4 -7.64 2.12 -48.23
N THR A 5 -6.39 2.46 -48.05
CA THR A 5 -5.56 2.16 -46.84
C THR A 5 -6.03 3.03 -45.70
N THR A 6 -6.52 2.45 -44.61
CA THR A 6 -6.77 3.17 -43.35
C THR A 6 -5.67 2.83 -42.36
N ALA A 7 -4.81 3.81 -42.13
CA ALA A 7 -3.83 3.79 -41.06
C ALA A 7 -4.55 3.93 -39.70
N ARG A 8 -4.39 2.94 -38.82
CA ARG A 8 -4.81 3.05 -37.43
C ARG A 8 -3.73 3.76 -36.63
N ALA A 9 -4.00 4.99 -36.23
CA ALA A 9 -3.23 5.69 -35.21
C ALA A 9 -3.49 5.03 -33.85
N ARG A 10 -2.42 4.62 -33.16
CA ARG A 10 -2.47 4.20 -31.76
C ARG A 10 -2.58 5.46 -30.89
N ALA A 11 -3.73 5.69 -30.33
CA ALA A 11 -3.94 6.70 -29.30
C ALA A 11 -3.49 6.13 -27.96
N THR A 12 -2.51 6.78 -27.35
CA THR A 12 -2.12 6.59 -25.93
C THR A 12 -3.25 7.16 -25.07
N ALA A 13 -4.00 6.31 -24.41
CA ALA A 13 -5.05 6.73 -23.49
C ALA A 13 -4.40 7.17 -22.17
N VAL A 14 -4.33 8.47 -21.96
CA VAL A 14 -4.16 9.07 -20.63
C VAL A 14 -5.57 9.17 -20.04
N SER A 15 -5.86 8.36 -19.03
CA SER A 15 -7.16 8.42 -18.33
C SER A 15 -7.23 9.70 -17.50
N ALA A 16 -7.92 10.71 -18.02
CA ALA A 16 -8.30 11.91 -17.29
C ALA A 16 -9.60 11.62 -16.52
N LEU A 17 -9.54 11.59 -15.21
CA LEU A 17 -10.72 11.62 -14.34
C LEU A 17 -11.23 13.05 -14.22
N LEU A 18 -12.50 13.21 -14.50
CA LEU A 18 -13.25 14.47 -14.47
C LEU A 18 -13.35 15.04 -13.05
N ALA A 19 -12.81 16.23 -12.86
CA ALA A 19 -13.03 17.05 -11.68
C ALA A 19 -14.36 17.79 -11.80
N SER A 20 -15.27 17.57 -10.87
CA SER A 20 -16.48 18.38 -10.69
C SER A 20 -16.15 19.62 -9.88
N SER A 21 -16.28 20.81 -10.52
CA SER A 21 -16.08 22.12 -9.93
C SER A 21 -17.24 22.50 -9.00
N LEU A 22 -16.95 22.83 -7.75
CA LEU A 22 -17.85 23.53 -6.83
C LEU A 22 -17.27 24.93 -6.50
N LEU A 23 -18.15 25.90 -6.66
CA LEU A 23 -17.90 27.35 -6.49
C LEU A 23 -17.54 27.71 -5.04
N LEU A 24 -16.45 28.45 -4.87
CA LEU A 24 -16.04 29.10 -3.61
C LEU A 24 -16.68 30.48 -3.45
N VAL A 25 -17.31 30.69 -2.31
CA VAL A 25 -17.66 32.02 -1.78
C VAL A 25 -16.64 32.39 -0.69
N PRO A 26 -16.00 33.57 -0.70
CA PRO A 26 -15.05 33.96 0.33
C PRO A 26 -15.74 34.53 1.54
N LEU A 27 -15.55 33.92 2.72
CA LEU A 27 -15.79 34.59 4.01
C LEU A 27 -14.44 35.02 4.60
N ALA A 28 -14.33 36.34 4.84
CA ALA A 28 -13.19 36.93 5.54
C ALA A 28 -13.25 36.56 7.03
N GLY A 29 -12.23 35.87 7.52
CA GLY A 29 -12.05 35.49 8.92
C GLY A 29 -10.72 36.00 9.46
N THR A 30 -10.74 36.61 10.60
CA THR A 30 -9.67 37.28 11.36
C THR A 30 -8.45 36.38 11.61
N ALA A 31 -7.26 36.90 11.31
CA ALA A 31 -5.98 36.25 11.56
C ALA A 31 -5.72 36.11 13.07
N ALA A 32 -5.71 34.85 13.55
CA ALA A 32 -5.14 34.51 14.84
C ALA A 32 -3.63 34.22 14.66
N ALA A 33 -2.79 34.90 15.46
CA ALA A 33 -1.35 34.74 15.44
C ALA A 33 -0.96 33.26 15.76
N HIS A 34 -0.28 32.59 14.84
CA HIS A 34 0.29 31.27 15.04
C HIS A 34 1.55 31.39 15.92
N PRO A 35 1.73 30.52 16.93
CA PRO A 35 3.02 30.43 17.62
C PRO A 35 4.10 29.97 16.63
N ALA A 36 5.29 30.59 16.71
CA ALA A 36 6.42 30.27 15.85
C ALA A 36 6.74 28.76 15.90
N ALA A 37 6.81 28.13 14.73
CA ALA A 37 7.16 26.74 14.59
C ALA A 37 8.56 26.49 15.17
N ALA A 38 8.69 25.47 16.03
CA ALA A 38 9.99 24.99 16.49
C ALA A 38 10.82 24.50 15.30
N PRO A 39 12.15 24.68 15.28
CA PRO A 39 13.00 24.25 14.15
C PRO A 39 12.85 22.75 13.94
N SER A 40 12.49 22.36 12.70
CA SER A 40 12.43 20.96 12.28
C SER A 40 13.81 20.30 12.48
N PRO A 41 13.86 19.02 12.91
CA PRO A 41 15.13 18.30 12.94
C PRO A 41 15.74 18.26 11.54
N ALA A 42 17.03 18.59 11.46
CA ALA A 42 17.76 18.72 10.21
C ALA A 42 17.65 17.44 9.35
N ALA A 43 17.29 17.60 8.08
CA ALA A 43 17.43 16.54 7.08
C ALA A 43 18.90 16.12 7.01
N SER A 44 19.18 14.82 6.88
CA SER A 44 20.55 14.35 6.67
C SER A 44 21.04 14.92 5.34
N ALA A 45 22.25 15.51 5.33
CA ALA A 45 22.83 16.11 4.13
C ALA A 45 22.78 15.10 2.94
N PRO A 46 22.34 15.51 1.75
CA PRO A 46 22.24 14.64 0.59
C PRO A 46 23.62 14.13 0.20
N ARG A 47 23.76 12.80 0.09
CA ARG A 47 24.90 12.21 -0.60
C ARG A 47 24.58 12.18 -2.09
N ALA A 48 25.47 12.73 -2.92
CA ALA A 48 25.33 12.84 -4.36
C ALA A 48 24.75 11.55 -4.98
N GLY A 49 23.59 11.61 -5.61
CA GLY A 49 22.88 10.40 -6.00
C GLY A 49 21.72 10.57 -6.97
N GLY A 50 21.65 11.68 -7.73
CA GLY A 50 20.70 11.78 -8.84
C GLY A 50 19.22 11.69 -8.44
N PHE A 51 18.79 12.40 -7.40
CA PHE A 51 17.40 12.66 -7.01
C PHE A 51 17.26 14.12 -6.59
N ASP A 52 16.06 14.66 -6.68
CA ASP A 52 15.81 16.06 -6.32
C ASP A 52 15.59 16.23 -4.80
N ALA A 53 16.72 16.32 -4.06
CA ALA A 53 16.70 16.59 -2.62
C ALA A 53 16.04 17.92 -2.29
N THR A 54 16.22 18.95 -3.14
CA THR A 54 15.65 20.28 -2.91
C THR A 54 14.13 20.25 -3.01
N ALA A 55 13.57 19.47 -3.93
CA ALA A 55 12.12 19.29 -4.01
C ALA A 55 11.57 18.53 -2.80
N LEU A 56 12.29 17.51 -2.32
CA LEU A 56 11.90 16.78 -1.09
C LEU A 56 11.96 17.68 0.15
N GLU A 57 13.00 18.49 0.30
CA GLU A 57 13.14 19.46 1.39
C GLU A 57 12.03 20.51 1.35
N ARG A 58 11.71 21.03 0.16
CA ARG A 58 10.60 21.96 -0.04
C ARG A 58 9.26 21.32 0.32
N ALA A 59 9.02 20.08 -0.14
CA ALA A 59 7.80 19.35 0.20
C ALA A 59 7.63 19.16 1.72
N LEU A 60 8.73 18.93 2.44
CA LEU A 60 8.70 18.82 3.90
C LEU A 60 8.55 20.19 4.60
N ALA A 61 9.12 21.26 4.04
CA ALA A 61 9.03 22.60 4.64
C ALA A 61 7.57 23.13 4.69
N GLU A 62 6.68 22.60 3.85
CA GLU A 62 5.27 22.95 3.82
C GLU A 62 4.42 22.14 4.82
N VAL A 63 5.01 21.17 5.57
CA VAL A 63 4.30 20.33 6.54
C VAL A 63 4.52 20.86 7.98
N PRO A 64 3.46 21.04 8.82
CA PRO A 64 2.06 20.70 8.56
C PRO A 64 1.33 21.72 7.68
N ASP A 65 0.34 21.22 6.92
CA ASP A 65 -0.55 22.07 6.12
C ASP A 65 -2.04 21.75 6.40
N GLY A 66 -2.95 22.19 5.53
CA GLY A 66 -4.38 21.96 5.69
C GLY A 66 -4.81 20.49 5.65
N ASP A 67 -4.05 19.63 5.01
CA ASP A 67 -4.31 18.19 4.86
C ASP A 67 -3.30 17.34 5.64
N VAL A 68 -2.00 17.58 5.45
CA VAL A 68 -0.90 16.77 5.96
C VAL A 68 -0.44 17.26 7.32
N SER A 69 -0.54 16.43 8.36
CA SER A 69 -0.07 16.76 9.71
C SER A 69 1.39 16.36 9.95
N ALA A 70 1.86 15.27 9.34
CA ALA A 70 3.25 14.81 9.45
C ALA A 70 3.66 14.03 8.20
N ALA A 71 4.96 14.10 7.86
CA ALA A 71 5.55 13.34 6.77
C ALA A 71 6.91 12.76 7.18
N LEU A 72 7.15 11.51 6.80
CA LEU A 72 8.41 10.77 6.95
C LEU A 72 8.81 10.22 5.58
N ILE A 73 10.01 10.55 5.11
CA ILE A 73 10.49 10.13 3.78
C ILE A 73 11.90 9.53 3.92
N ARG A 74 12.15 8.46 3.16
CA ARG A 74 13.49 7.88 2.96
C ARG A 74 13.71 7.63 1.49
N VAL A 75 14.88 8.00 1.02
CA VAL A 75 15.39 7.72 -0.33
C VAL A 75 16.67 6.91 -0.18
N GLY A 76 16.80 5.84 -0.94
CA GLY A 76 17.96 4.95 -0.94
C GLY A 76 18.45 4.59 -2.34
N GLY A 77 19.41 3.66 -2.42
CA GLY A 77 20.06 3.24 -3.66
C GLY A 77 21.41 3.92 -3.86
N LYS A 78 21.67 4.47 -5.03
CA LYS A 78 22.88 5.29 -5.30
C LYS A 78 22.77 6.65 -4.60
N GLY A 79 23.13 6.68 -3.34
CA GLY A 79 22.93 7.80 -2.43
C GLY A 79 21.77 7.53 -1.47
N SER A 80 21.71 8.31 -0.39
CA SER A 80 20.65 8.18 0.61
C SER A 80 20.28 9.55 1.18
N TRP A 81 19.00 9.67 1.52
CA TRP A 81 18.46 10.85 2.18
C TRP A 81 17.29 10.44 3.07
N SER A 82 17.06 11.15 4.14
CA SER A 82 15.85 10.99 4.94
C SER A 82 15.45 12.31 5.57
N GLY A 83 14.15 12.55 5.64
CA GLY A 83 13.60 13.73 6.26
C GLY A 83 12.29 13.44 6.97
N SER A 84 11.95 14.29 7.93
CA SER A 84 10.68 14.27 8.65
C SER A 84 10.25 15.68 8.97
N ALA A 85 8.95 15.95 8.90
CA ALA A 85 8.38 17.25 9.20
C ALA A 85 6.97 17.13 9.79
N GLY A 86 6.48 18.24 10.33
CA GLY A 86 5.15 18.38 10.88
C GLY A 86 5.05 18.01 12.35
N VAL A 87 3.83 17.62 12.77
CA VAL A 87 3.50 17.35 14.17
C VAL A 87 2.90 15.95 14.33
N ARG A 88 3.28 15.28 15.42
CA ARG A 88 2.75 13.95 15.76
C ARG A 88 1.37 13.99 16.42
N ASP A 89 0.92 15.14 16.85
CA ASP A 89 -0.37 15.34 17.52
C ASP A 89 -0.81 16.79 17.29
N LEU A 90 -1.89 16.98 16.54
CA LEU A 90 -2.45 18.31 16.23
C LEU A 90 -2.93 19.07 17.48
N ARG A 91 -3.31 18.34 18.54
CA ARG A 91 -3.81 18.95 19.79
C ARG A 91 -2.68 19.57 20.60
N THR A 92 -1.47 18.97 20.57
CA THR A 92 -0.34 19.43 21.41
C THR A 92 0.70 20.20 20.61
N GLY A 93 0.70 20.10 19.27
CA GLY A 93 1.75 20.65 18.42
C GLY A 93 3.11 19.95 18.59
N ALA A 94 3.15 18.78 19.26
CA ALA A 94 4.40 18.06 19.48
C ALA A 94 5.03 17.65 18.15
N PRO A 95 6.35 17.86 17.93
CA PRO A 95 7.00 17.62 16.63
C PRO A 95 6.95 16.16 16.20
N ALA A 96 6.99 15.93 14.87
CA ALA A 96 7.03 14.61 14.29
C ALA A 96 8.23 13.78 14.79
N LEU A 97 8.03 12.48 14.90
CA LEU A 97 9.05 11.51 15.32
C LEU A 97 9.65 10.85 14.06
N PRO A 98 10.96 10.97 13.79
CA PRO A 98 11.58 10.43 12.56
C PRO A 98 11.47 8.90 12.41
N HIS A 99 11.20 8.19 13.50
CA HIS A 99 11.12 6.72 13.54
C HIS A 99 9.74 6.24 14.00
N ALA A 100 8.70 7.07 13.79
CA ALA A 100 7.33 6.72 14.15
C ALA A 100 6.87 5.46 13.43
N ARG A 101 6.09 4.64 14.15
CA ARG A 101 5.29 3.56 13.57
C ARG A 101 4.03 4.14 12.94
N PHE A 102 3.56 3.47 11.90
CA PHE A 102 2.35 3.84 11.16
C PHE A 102 1.63 2.60 10.64
N ARG A 103 0.36 2.77 10.29
CA ARG A 103 -0.40 1.75 9.58
C ARG A 103 0.04 1.74 8.13
N ALA A 104 0.67 0.66 7.71
CA ALA A 104 1.30 0.54 6.41
C ALA A 104 0.31 0.24 5.26
N GLY A 105 -0.95 -0.09 5.62
CA GLY A 105 -2.00 -0.35 4.63
C GLY A 105 -1.58 -1.41 3.62
N SER A 106 -1.94 -1.22 2.36
CA SER A 106 -1.74 -2.21 1.30
C SER A 106 -0.28 -2.55 0.96
N THR A 107 0.71 -1.88 1.56
CA THR A 107 2.10 -2.36 1.47
C THR A 107 2.29 -3.72 2.17
N THR A 108 1.36 -4.12 3.05
CA THR A 108 1.22 -5.48 3.62
C THR A 108 1.24 -6.55 2.54
N LYS A 109 0.59 -6.31 1.39
CA LYS A 109 0.49 -7.30 0.30
C LYS A 109 1.85 -7.76 -0.23
N VAL A 110 2.86 -6.91 -0.17
CA VAL A 110 4.23 -7.27 -0.57
C VAL A 110 4.81 -8.35 0.35
N VAL A 111 4.48 -8.27 1.64
CA VAL A 111 4.88 -9.31 2.63
C VAL A 111 4.13 -10.61 2.35
N THR A 112 2.82 -10.56 2.15
CA THR A 112 1.99 -11.73 1.85
C THR A 112 2.47 -12.43 0.57
N ALA A 113 2.71 -11.67 -0.50
CA ALA A 113 3.26 -12.20 -1.76
C ALA A 113 4.64 -12.85 -1.54
N ALA A 114 5.53 -12.22 -0.76
CA ALA A 114 6.85 -12.77 -0.48
C ALA A 114 6.77 -14.12 0.27
N VAL A 115 5.84 -14.27 1.22
CA VAL A 115 5.61 -15.54 1.93
C VAL A 115 5.10 -16.60 0.98
N VAL A 116 4.09 -16.29 0.14
CA VAL A 116 3.58 -17.25 -0.87
C VAL A 116 4.67 -17.67 -1.83
N LEU A 117 5.49 -16.74 -2.34
CA LEU A 117 6.58 -17.05 -3.27
C LEU A 117 7.69 -17.90 -2.62
N GLN A 118 7.93 -17.79 -1.32
CA GLN A 118 8.81 -18.72 -0.60
C GLN A 118 8.20 -20.12 -0.53
N LEU A 119 6.89 -20.23 -0.26
CA LEU A 119 6.21 -21.53 -0.28
C LEU A 119 6.21 -22.16 -1.69
N VAL A 120 6.19 -21.34 -2.75
CA VAL A 120 6.37 -21.81 -4.14
C VAL A 120 7.79 -22.35 -4.35
N ALA A 121 8.82 -21.64 -3.89
CA ALA A 121 10.20 -22.09 -3.96
C ALA A 121 10.43 -23.41 -3.19
N GLU A 122 9.72 -23.59 -2.08
CA GLU A 122 9.71 -24.82 -1.27
C GLU A 122 8.88 -25.95 -1.91
N LYS A 123 8.23 -25.71 -3.05
CA LYS A 123 7.32 -26.65 -3.75
C LYS A 123 6.10 -27.06 -2.92
N ARG A 124 5.73 -26.26 -1.93
CA ARG A 124 4.52 -26.44 -1.10
C ARG A 124 3.31 -25.80 -1.74
N VAL A 125 3.52 -24.82 -2.60
CA VAL A 125 2.51 -24.12 -3.39
C VAL A 125 2.93 -24.11 -4.86
N ALA A 126 1.99 -24.34 -5.78
CA ALA A 126 2.18 -24.16 -7.22
C ALA A 126 1.38 -22.93 -7.66
N LEU A 127 2.02 -22.01 -8.39
CA LEU A 127 1.38 -20.77 -8.83
C LEU A 127 0.14 -21.03 -9.69
N ASP A 128 0.19 -22.04 -10.53
CA ASP A 128 -0.87 -22.34 -11.50
C ASP A 128 -1.85 -23.42 -10.99
N ALA A 129 -1.70 -23.87 -9.74
CA ALA A 129 -2.70 -24.72 -9.10
C ALA A 129 -3.94 -23.89 -8.71
N PRO A 130 -5.15 -24.45 -8.86
CA PRO A 130 -6.36 -23.82 -8.39
C PRO A 130 -6.33 -23.63 -6.87
N VAL A 131 -6.88 -22.54 -6.37
CA VAL A 131 -6.93 -22.25 -4.93
C VAL A 131 -7.69 -23.31 -4.14
N SER A 132 -8.68 -23.95 -4.76
CA SER A 132 -9.45 -25.07 -4.19
C SER A 132 -8.59 -26.31 -3.87
N HIS A 133 -7.39 -26.45 -4.46
CA HIS A 133 -6.44 -27.49 -4.08
C HIS A 133 -5.93 -27.31 -2.63
N TYR A 134 -5.80 -26.08 -2.17
CA TYR A 134 -5.29 -25.73 -0.83
C TYR A 134 -6.40 -25.41 0.16
N LEU A 135 -7.54 -24.93 -0.36
CA LEU A 135 -8.72 -24.51 0.40
C LEU A 135 -9.97 -25.13 -0.24
N PRO A 136 -10.20 -26.45 -0.06
CA PRO A 136 -11.21 -27.22 -0.80
C PRO A 136 -12.64 -26.73 -0.58
N ASP A 137 -12.94 -26.20 0.60
CA ASP A 137 -14.29 -25.76 0.99
C ASP A 137 -14.51 -24.24 0.76
N LEU A 138 -13.56 -23.55 0.13
CA LEU A 138 -13.62 -22.10 -0.01
C LEU A 138 -14.66 -21.65 -1.03
N LEU A 139 -14.70 -22.33 -2.19
CA LEU A 139 -15.48 -21.87 -3.35
C LEU A 139 -16.75 -22.69 -3.53
N PRO A 140 -17.93 -22.05 -3.63
CA PRO A 140 -19.17 -22.74 -3.95
C PRO A 140 -19.19 -23.20 -5.43
N PRO A 141 -20.11 -24.10 -5.80
CA PRO A 141 -20.20 -24.65 -7.17
C PRO A 141 -20.39 -23.63 -8.30
N SER A 142 -20.76 -22.39 -7.96
CA SER A 142 -20.85 -21.30 -8.94
C SER A 142 -19.49 -20.89 -9.54
N PHE A 143 -18.38 -21.26 -8.89
CA PHE A 143 -17.04 -21.09 -9.45
C PHE A 143 -16.66 -22.32 -10.28
N THR A 144 -17.20 -22.41 -11.50
CA THR A 144 -16.95 -23.52 -12.42
C THR A 144 -15.49 -23.58 -12.87
N GLU A 145 -14.84 -22.42 -12.94
CA GLU A 145 -13.41 -22.27 -13.17
C GLU A 145 -12.76 -21.64 -11.93
N PRO A 146 -12.19 -22.43 -11.01
CA PRO A 146 -11.59 -21.89 -9.81
C PRO A 146 -10.31 -21.09 -10.13
N PRO A 147 -10.12 -19.90 -9.53
CA PRO A 147 -8.90 -19.14 -9.75
C PRO A 147 -7.67 -19.86 -9.20
N THR A 148 -6.53 -19.65 -9.87
CA THR A 148 -5.23 -20.13 -9.41
C THR A 148 -4.60 -19.20 -8.36
N VAL A 149 -3.54 -19.68 -7.70
CA VAL A 149 -2.73 -18.85 -6.79
C VAL A 149 -2.15 -17.62 -7.53
N ARG A 150 -1.73 -17.80 -8.79
CA ARG A 150 -1.25 -16.72 -9.65
C ARG A 150 -2.33 -15.65 -9.85
N HIS A 151 -3.56 -16.06 -10.14
CA HIS A 151 -4.68 -15.13 -10.32
C HIS A 151 -4.95 -14.30 -9.06
N LEU A 152 -4.79 -14.87 -7.87
CA LEU A 152 -4.88 -14.12 -6.61
C LEU A 152 -3.74 -13.12 -6.46
N LEU A 153 -2.50 -13.54 -6.69
CA LEU A 153 -1.32 -12.67 -6.56
C LEU A 153 -1.35 -11.48 -7.53
N THR A 154 -1.92 -11.66 -8.72
CA THR A 154 -1.99 -10.65 -9.79
C THR A 154 -3.34 -9.94 -9.90
N TYR A 155 -4.26 -10.13 -8.95
CA TYR A 155 -5.59 -9.50 -8.95
C TYR A 155 -6.49 -9.84 -10.16
N THR A 156 -6.31 -11.02 -10.74
CA THR A 156 -7.07 -11.48 -11.92
C THR A 156 -8.01 -12.64 -11.59
N SER A 157 -8.40 -12.82 -10.32
CA SER A 157 -9.14 -14.00 -9.87
C SER A 157 -10.64 -13.97 -10.15
N GLY A 158 -11.22 -12.81 -10.45
CA GLY A 158 -12.66 -12.64 -10.55
C GLY A 158 -13.41 -12.63 -9.22
N LEU A 159 -12.72 -12.67 -8.08
CA LEU A 159 -13.38 -12.56 -6.77
C LEU A 159 -13.93 -11.15 -6.53
N ARG A 160 -15.19 -11.07 -6.13
CA ARG A 160 -15.85 -9.81 -5.73
C ARG A 160 -15.35 -9.33 -4.37
N PRO A 161 -15.50 -8.03 -4.04
CA PRO A 161 -15.21 -7.54 -2.70
C PRO A 161 -15.92 -8.35 -1.62
N GLY A 162 -15.23 -8.63 -0.51
CA GLY A 162 -15.79 -9.31 0.64
C GLY A 162 -16.51 -8.37 1.62
N ALA A 163 -16.82 -8.88 2.82
CA ALA A 163 -17.41 -8.07 3.88
C ALA A 163 -16.54 -6.87 4.22
N SER A 164 -17.19 -5.76 4.55
CA SER A 164 -16.57 -4.49 4.93
C SER A 164 -17.33 -3.86 6.10
N LEU A 165 -16.64 -3.07 6.90
CA LEU A 165 -17.24 -2.31 8.02
C LEU A 165 -17.92 -1.01 7.56
N GLY A 166 -18.10 -0.82 6.26
CA GLY A 166 -18.76 0.33 5.67
C GLY A 166 -18.18 0.67 4.30
N SER A 167 -18.90 1.49 3.55
CA SER A 167 -18.53 1.97 2.21
C SER A 167 -17.90 3.37 2.25
N THR A 168 -18.29 4.20 3.21
CA THR A 168 -17.73 5.54 3.44
C THR A 168 -16.76 5.56 4.63
N THR A 169 -15.96 6.61 4.75
CA THR A 169 -15.05 6.77 5.88
C THR A 169 -15.82 6.93 7.20
N GLU A 170 -16.97 7.61 7.17
CA GLU A 170 -17.87 7.79 8.30
C GLU A 170 -18.46 6.47 8.79
N GLU A 171 -18.99 5.65 7.88
CA GLU A 171 -19.52 4.33 8.21
C GLU A 171 -18.44 3.44 8.82
N MET A 172 -17.29 3.37 8.18
CA MET A 172 -16.14 2.61 8.70
C MET A 172 -15.67 3.14 10.07
N TYR A 173 -15.71 4.46 10.28
CA TYR A 173 -15.35 5.05 11.57
C TYR A 173 -16.35 4.66 12.67
N ALA A 174 -17.64 4.63 12.36
CA ALA A 174 -18.69 4.20 13.31
C ALA A 174 -18.45 2.76 13.80
N HIS A 175 -18.00 1.87 12.90
CA HIS A 175 -17.78 0.44 13.13
C HIS A 175 -16.30 0.08 13.37
N ARG A 176 -15.40 1.06 13.54
CA ARG A 176 -13.92 0.86 13.53
C ARG A 176 -13.37 -0.07 14.61
N PHE A 177 -14.15 -0.43 15.60
CA PHE A 177 -13.77 -1.37 16.66
C PHE A 177 -14.39 -2.76 16.51
N GLU A 178 -15.26 -2.94 15.52
CA GLU A 178 -15.82 -4.24 15.20
C GLU A 178 -14.77 -5.15 14.56
N THR A 179 -14.93 -6.44 14.76
CA THR A 179 -14.03 -7.46 14.20
C THR A 179 -14.73 -8.19 13.06
N LEU A 180 -14.03 -8.31 11.94
CA LEU A 180 -14.37 -9.23 10.85
C LEU A 180 -13.30 -10.32 10.79
N THR A 181 -13.72 -11.58 10.79
CA THR A 181 -12.82 -12.70 10.55
C THR A 181 -12.50 -12.84 9.07
N PRO A 182 -11.33 -13.39 8.68
CA PRO A 182 -11.02 -13.70 7.28
C PRO A 182 -12.10 -14.56 6.62
N GLN A 183 -12.66 -15.50 7.37
CA GLN A 183 -13.73 -16.38 6.90
C GLN A 183 -15.02 -15.62 6.57
N GLU A 184 -15.44 -14.67 7.41
CA GLU A 184 -16.61 -13.80 7.13
C GLU A 184 -16.37 -12.92 5.92
N VAL A 185 -15.17 -12.33 5.81
CA VAL A 185 -14.80 -11.50 4.65
C VAL A 185 -14.88 -12.33 3.36
N VAL A 186 -14.33 -13.53 3.35
CA VAL A 186 -14.29 -14.38 2.15
C VAL A 186 -15.67 -14.97 1.84
N ALA A 187 -16.41 -15.42 2.84
CA ALA A 187 -17.76 -15.96 2.65
C ALA A 187 -18.70 -14.93 1.98
N ALA A 188 -18.64 -13.66 2.39
CA ALA A 188 -19.40 -12.60 1.74
C ALA A 188 -18.99 -12.33 0.29
N SER A 189 -17.73 -12.56 -0.06
CA SER A 189 -17.24 -12.43 -1.43
C SER A 189 -17.76 -13.58 -2.32
N VAL A 190 -17.50 -14.82 -1.90
CA VAL A 190 -17.81 -16.00 -2.72
C VAL A 190 -19.32 -16.26 -2.87
N ALA A 191 -20.12 -15.83 -1.91
CA ALA A 191 -21.59 -15.88 -1.99
C ALA A 191 -22.17 -15.06 -3.15
N GLN A 192 -21.43 -14.06 -3.65
CA GLN A 192 -21.83 -13.22 -4.78
C GLN A 192 -21.54 -13.87 -6.14
N GLY A 193 -20.84 -15.01 -6.16
CA GLY A 193 -20.31 -15.63 -7.39
C GLY A 193 -19.16 -14.82 -8.01
N PRO A 194 -18.55 -15.33 -9.09
CA PRO A 194 -17.47 -14.63 -9.78
C PRO A 194 -17.96 -13.34 -10.46
N ALA A 195 -17.08 -12.34 -10.56
CA ALA A 195 -17.33 -11.10 -11.31
C ALA A 195 -17.02 -11.29 -12.80
N HIS A 196 -16.04 -12.12 -13.11
CA HIS A 196 -15.52 -12.45 -14.43
C HIS A 196 -14.72 -13.76 -14.34
N ASP A 197 -14.36 -14.35 -15.46
CA ASP A 197 -13.52 -15.53 -15.48
C ASP A 197 -12.08 -15.23 -15.01
N PRO A 198 -11.43 -16.16 -14.33
CA PRO A 198 -10.05 -15.98 -13.89
C PRO A 198 -9.10 -15.71 -15.06
N GLY A 199 -8.31 -14.65 -14.96
CA GLY A 199 -7.39 -14.23 -16.02
C GLY A 199 -7.98 -13.30 -17.09
N GLU A 200 -9.26 -12.99 -17.05
CA GLU A 200 -9.92 -12.13 -18.05
C GLU A 200 -9.46 -10.67 -17.93
N ARG A 201 -9.44 -10.13 -16.72
CA ARG A 201 -9.03 -8.76 -16.44
C ARG A 201 -8.42 -8.62 -15.04
N GLN A 202 -7.74 -7.50 -14.83
CA GLN A 202 -7.16 -7.19 -13.53
C GLN A 202 -8.04 -6.20 -12.75
N GLU A 203 -8.50 -6.62 -11.59
CA GLU A 203 -9.26 -5.79 -10.65
C GLU A 203 -8.61 -5.81 -9.27
N TYR A 204 -8.00 -4.70 -8.89
CA TYR A 204 -7.37 -4.59 -7.58
C TYR A 204 -8.36 -4.81 -6.44
N GLY A 205 -8.04 -5.70 -5.49
CA GLY A 205 -8.90 -5.99 -4.35
C GLY A 205 -8.14 -6.56 -3.15
N ASN A 206 -8.67 -6.30 -1.95
CA ASN A 206 -8.12 -6.86 -0.71
C ASN A 206 -8.43 -8.35 -0.59
N ILE A 207 -9.58 -8.78 -1.12
CA ILE A 207 -10.07 -10.15 -1.04
C ILE A 207 -9.02 -11.19 -1.50
N HIS A 208 -8.30 -10.90 -2.58
CA HIS A 208 -7.27 -11.78 -3.12
C HIS A 208 -6.21 -12.12 -2.05
N TYR A 209 -5.80 -11.11 -1.29
CA TYR A 209 -4.73 -11.25 -0.28
C TYR A 209 -5.25 -11.81 1.05
N THR A 210 -6.53 -11.61 1.36
CA THR A 210 -7.19 -12.32 2.47
C THR A 210 -7.22 -13.82 2.18
N VAL A 211 -7.58 -14.24 0.96
CA VAL A 211 -7.53 -15.66 0.56
C VAL A 211 -6.10 -16.20 0.56
N LEU A 212 -5.10 -15.41 0.11
CA LEU A 212 -3.69 -15.81 0.19
C LEU A 212 -3.19 -15.97 1.63
N GLY A 213 -3.68 -15.15 2.57
CA GLY A 213 -3.41 -15.32 4.01
C GLY A 213 -3.96 -16.67 4.52
N MET A 214 -5.21 -17.00 4.20
CA MET A 214 -5.82 -18.28 4.55
C MET A 214 -5.06 -19.47 3.90
N LEU A 215 -4.60 -19.31 2.66
CA LEU A 215 -3.77 -20.32 1.98
C LEU A 215 -2.45 -20.53 2.72
N ILE A 216 -1.78 -19.49 3.17
CA ILE A 216 -0.55 -19.58 3.96
C ILE A 216 -0.81 -20.42 5.22
N GLU A 217 -1.87 -20.14 5.97
CA GLU A 217 -2.21 -20.90 7.17
C GLU A 217 -2.54 -22.36 6.86
N ALA A 218 -3.36 -22.63 5.85
CA ALA A 218 -3.71 -23.99 5.45
C ALA A 218 -2.49 -24.82 5.03
N VAL A 219 -1.57 -24.23 4.25
CA VAL A 219 -0.37 -24.93 3.78
C VAL A 219 0.65 -25.11 4.89
N THR A 220 0.80 -24.15 5.80
CA THR A 220 1.85 -24.19 6.83
C THR A 220 1.41 -24.84 8.12
N GLY A 221 0.12 -24.82 8.43
CA GLY A 221 -0.42 -25.20 9.74
C GLY A 221 -0.08 -24.22 10.85
N ASP A 222 0.26 -22.98 10.49
CA ASP A 222 0.72 -21.95 11.41
C ASP A 222 0.14 -20.58 11.01
N SER A 223 0.05 -19.64 11.94
CA SER A 223 -0.59 -18.34 11.69
C SER A 223 0.15 -17.54 10.62
N TYR A 224 -0.60 -16.76 9.85
CA TYR A 224 -0.06 -15.83 8.86
C TYR A 224 0.96 -14.87 9.47
N GLU A 225 0.64 -14.33 10.64
CA GLU A 225 1.50 -13.37 11.35
C GLU A 225 2.85 -13.98 11.73
N HIS A 226 2.84 -15.24 12.21
CA HIS A 226 4.08 -15.95 12.55
C HIS A 226 4.88 -16.28 11.29
N GLN A 227 4.23 -16.73 10.21
CA GLN A 227 4.90 -16.99 8.94
C GLN A 227 5.54 -15.74 8.34
N ALA A 228 4.84 -14.60 8.36
CA ALA A 228 5.42 -13.32 7.95
C ALA A 228 6.61 -12.91 8.84
N ALA A 229 6.49 -13.12 10.15
CA ALA A 229 7.56 -12.78 11.09
C ALA A 229 8.83 -13.62 10.85
N VAL A 230 8.70 -14.94 10.71
CA VAL A 230 9.86 -15.83 10.56
C VAL A 230 10.47 -15.80 9.17
N ARG A 231 9.65 -15.59 8.13
CA ARG A 231 10.07 -15.62 6.74
C ARG A 231 10.51 -14.27 6.19
N VAL A 232 9.97 -13.15 6.72
CA VAL A 232 10.24 -11.82 6.18
C VAL A 232 10.84 -10.91 7.24
N PHE A 233 10.15 -10.67 8.37
CA PHE A 233 10.57 -9.62 9.30
C PHE A 233 11.88 -9.93 10.00
N ARG A 234 12.05 -11.13 10.56
CA ARG A 234 13.30 -11.53 11.26
C ARG A 234 14.51 -11.58 10.33
N PRO A 235 14.45 -12.23 9.13
CA PRO A 235 15.57 -12.24 8.20
C PRO A 235 16.00 -10.87 7.72
N LEU A 236 15.07 -9.90 7.61
CA LEU A 236 15.35 -8.54 7.19
C LEU A 236 15.68 -7.59 8.36
N GLY A 237 15.57 -8.05 9.60
CA GLY A 237 15.78 -7.20 10.77
C GLY A 237 14.75 -6.10 10.95
N MET A 238 13.49 -6.34 10.51
CA MET A 238 12.35 -5.42 10.62
C MET A 238 11.77 -5.46 12.03
N ARG A 239 12.50 -4.92 13.00
CA ARG A 239 12.21 -5.07 14.43
C ARG A 239 11.03 -4.22 14.93
N HIS A 240 10.59 -3.26 14.12
CA HIS A 240 9.48 -2.36 14.44
C HIS A 240 8.24 -2.62 13.57
N THR A 241 8.23 -3.76 12.91
CA THR A 241 7.14 -4.22 12.04
C THR A 241 6.44 -5.42 12.64
N GLY A 242 5.12 -5.45 12.52
CA GLY A 242 4.27 -6.55 12.98
C GLY A 242 2.81 -6.28 12.63
N PHE A 243 1.97 -7.16 13.14
CA PHE A 243 0.53 -7.05 12.98
C PHE A 243 -0.13 -6.73 14.31
N PRO A 244 -1.33 -6.09 14.31
CA PRO A 244 -2.12 -5.95 15.54
C PRO A 244 -2.41 -7.33 16.14
N GLY A 245 -2.32 -7.43 17.45
CA GLY A 245 -2.69 -8.67 18.16
C GLY A 245 -4.21 -8.84 18.21
N GLY A 246 -4.81 -9.48 17.20
CA GLY A 246 -6.26 -9.66 17.12
C GLY A 246 -7.02 -8.32 17.02
N PRO A 247 -8.05 -8.07 17.87
CA PRO A 247 -8.88 -6.88 17.79
C PRO A 247 -8.25 -5.61 18.41
N ASP A 248 -6.97 -5.62 18.80
CA ASP A 248 -6.31 -4.46 19.40
C ASP A 248 -6.27 -3.28 18.41
N PRO A 249 -6.96 -2.15 18.69
CA PRO A 249 -7.03 -1.03 17.76
C PRO A 249 -5.80 -0.12 17.82
N ARG A 250 -4.84 -0.36 18.72
CA ARG A 250 -3.73 0.55 19.03
C ARG A 250 -2.52 0.31 18.14
N ILE A 251 -1.72 1.35 18.00
CA ILE A 251 -0.33 1.25 17.51
C ILE A 251 0.58 1.28 18.73
N HIS A 252 1.23 0.15 19.03
CA HIS A 252 2.16 0.08 20.15
C HIS A 252 3.51 0.73 19.80
N GLY A 253 4.06 1.49 20.77
CA GLY A 253 5.32 2.22 20.62
C GLY A 253 5.16 3.62 20.02
N PRO A 254 6.27 4.31 19.73
CA PRO A 254 6.25 5.68 19.22
C PRO A 254 5.53 5.76 17.85
N HIS A 255 4.51 6.61 17.76
CA HIS A 255 3.73 6.81 16.53
C HIS A 255 3.20 8.24 16.45
N HIS A 256 2.72 8.61 15.27
CA HIS A 256 1.96 9.84 15.06
C HIS A 256 0.47 9.55 15.17
N ARG A 257 -0.28 10.50 15.71
CA ARG A 257 -1.73 10.47 15.62
C ARG A 257 -2.16 10.68 14.18
N ALA A 258 -3.21 9.99 13.79
CA ALA A 258 -3.80 10.09 12.47
C ALA A 258 -5.14 10.80 12.55
N TYR A 259 -5.43 11.59 11.54
CA TYR A 259 -6.65 12.38 11.46
C TYR A 259 -7.32 12.16 10.11
N ALA A 260 -8.66 12.16 10.12
CA ALA A 260 -9.48 12.15 8.93
C ALA A 260 -10.63 13.15 9.10
N ASP A 261 -11.22 13.55 8.00
CA ASP A 261 -12.47 14.31 8.03
C ASP A 261 -13.63 13.32 8.23
N ILE A 262 -14.39 13.48 9.30
CA ILE A 262 -15.58 12.69 9.63
C ILE A 262 -16.73 13.66 9.80
N GLY A 263 -17.63 13.69 8.83
CA GLY A 263 -18.78 14.60 8.83
C GLY A 263 -18.39 16.08 8.90
N GLY A 264 -17.38 16.51 8.14
CA GLY A 264 -16.86 17.87 8.09
C GLY A 264 -16.03 18.28 9.32
N ARG A 265 -15.56 17.31 10.13
CA ARG A 265 -14.76 17.57 11.33
C ARG A 265 -13.47 16.75 11.33
N THR A 266 -12.34 17.44 11.52
CA THR A 266 -11.05 16.75 11.73
C THR A 266 -11.12 15.90 13.00
N THR A 267 -11.08 14.59 12.83
CA THR A 267 -11.28 13.59 13.88
C THR A 267 -10.06 12.71 14.01
N ASP A 268 -9.67 12.39 15.25
CA ASP A 268 -8.60 11.43 15.53
C ASP A 268 -9.06 10.00 15.18
N VAL A 269 -8.34 9.37 14.27
CA VAL A 269 -8.61 8.01 13.77
C VAL A 269 -7.46 7.06 14.04
N THR A 270 -6.60 7.39 15.00
CA THR A 270 -5.40 6.61 15.33
C THR A 270 -5.74 5.18 15.77
N GLU A 271 -6.77 5.03 16.62
CA GLU A 271 -7.22 3.73 17.11
C GLU A 271 -8.26 3.14 16.16
N TRP A 272 -7.92 1.97 15.62
CA TRP A 272 -8.74 1.29 14.62
C TRP A 272 -8.45 -0.20 14.60
N ASN A 273 -9.46 -1.04 14.74
CA ASN A 273 -9.32 -2.48 14.51
C ASN A 273 -9.06 -2.75 13.03
N MET A 274 -8.00 -3.49 12.73
CA MET A 274 -7.50 -3.73 11.38
C MET A 274 -7.96 -5.05 10.77
N SER A 275 -8.83 -5.81 11.47
CA SER A 275 -9.25 -7.16 11.07
C SER A 275 -9.90 -7.21 9.69
N ASP A 276 -10.58 -6.13 9.29
CA ASP A 276 -11.19 -5.98 7.96
C ASP A 276 -10.20 -5.99 6.79
N ARG A 277 -8.89 -5.94 7.10
CA ARG A 277 -7.79 -5.90 6.12
C ARG A 277 -6.70 -6.93 6.43
N TRP A 278 -7.02 -7.97 7.22
CA TRP A 278 -6.08 -9.03 7.56
C TRP A 278 -5.36 -9.57 6.33
N ALA A 279 -4.04 -9.77 6.42
CA ALA A 279 -3.11 -10.17 5.35
C ALA A 279 -3.09 -9.26 4.10
N ALA A 280 -3.97 -8.27 4.01
CA ALA A 280 -4.09 -7.37 2.87
C ALA A 280 -3.72 -5.91 3.19
N GLY A 281 -3.74 -5.50 4.48
CA GLY A 281 -3.53 -4.09 4.81
C GLY A 281 -3.44 -3.76 6.30
N ASP A 282 -3.18 -4.71 7.15
CA ASP A 282 -3.20 -4.58 8.62
C ASP A 282 -1.80 -4.35 9.26
N MET A 283 -0.73 -4.40 8.47
CA MET A 283 0.65 -4.25 8.97
C MET A 283 0.89 -2.87 9.60
N ILE A 284 1.58 -2.85 10.73
CA ILE A 284 2.19 -1.67 11.35
C ILE A 284 3.70 -1.74 11.09
N SER A 285 4.31 -0.62 10.64
CA SER A 285 5.72 -0.60 10.26
C SER A 285 6.37 0.77 10.52
N THR A 286 7.61 0.93 10.11
CA THR A 286 8.38 2.17 10.03
C THR A 286 8.96 2.35 8.63
N THR A 287 9.32 3.59 8.25
CA THR A 287 9.96 3.83 6.95
C THR A 287 11.28 3.07 6.80
N ALA A 288 12.05 2.91 7.89
CA ALA A 288 13.29 2.15 7.88
C ALA A 288 13.06 0.65 7.65
N ASP A 289 12.01 0.07 8.22
CA ASP A 289 11.69 -1.35 8.03
C ASP A 289 11.11 -1.61 6.64
N LEU A 290 10.26 -0.71 6.12
CA LEU A 290 9.79 -0.82 4.73
C LEU A 290 10.93 -0.68 3.71
N GLU A 291 11.94 0.16 3.97
CA GLU A 291 13.14 0.23 3.14
C GLU A 291 13.91 -1.11 3.15
N ARG A 292 14.04 -1.77 4.31
CA ARG A 292 14.61 -3.13 4.40
C ARG A 292 13.79 -4.15 3.61
N LEU A 293 12.45 -4.02 3.63
CA LEU A 293 11.56 -4.88 2.84
C LEU A 293 11.84 -4.70 1.34
N VAL A 294 11.95 -3.46 0.85
CA VAL A 294 12.30 -3.17 -0.55
C VAL A 294 13.62 -3.82 -0.93
N PHE A 295 14.69 -3.58 -0.16
CA PHE A 295 15.99 -4.19 -0.43
C PHE A 295 15.95 -5.72 -0.33
N GLY A 296 15.14 -6.28 0.58
CA GLY A 296 14.99 -7.72 0.77
C GLY A 296 14.28 -8.42 -0.39
N VAL A 297 13.24 -7.79 -0.93
CA VAL A 297 12.46 -8.31 -2.07
C VAL A 297 13.28 -8.23 -3.35
N PHE A 298 13.70 -7.04 -3.75
CA PHE A 298 14.42 -6.81 -5.02
C PHE A 298 15.85 -7.38 -4.99
N GLY A 299 16.47 -7.48 -3.81
CA GLY A 299 17.78 -8.10 -3.62
C GLY A 299 17.76 -9.64 -3.61
N GLY A 300 16.57 -10.27 -3.68
CA GLY A 300 16.44 -11.71 -3.72
C GLY A 300 16.59 -12.41 -2.35
N LYS A 301 16.51 -11.67 -1.24
CA LYS A 301 16.68 -12.23 0.11
C LYS A 301 15.44 -12.93 0.66
N VAL A 302 14.25 -12.39 0.35
CA VAL A 302 12.95 -12.92 0.80
C VAL A 302 12.04 -13.31 -0.36
N VAL A 303 12.38 -12.93 -1.58
CA VAL A 303 11.79 -13.45 -2.81
C VAL A 303 12.92 -14.06 -3.63
N PRO A 304 12.92 -15.37 -3.90
CA PRO A 304 13.96 -16.00 -4.71
C PRO A 304 14.07 -15.36 -6.09
N ARG A 305 15.29 -15.13 -6.58
CA ARG A 305 15.53 -14.40 -7.85
C ARG A 305 14.76 -14.98 -9.04
N ALA A 306 14.64 -16.29 -9.14
CA ALA A 306 13.87 -16.95 -10.20
C ALA A 306 12.36 -16.63 -10.14
N LEU A 307 11.82 -16.23 -8.98
CA LEU A 307 10.42 -15.85 -8.80
C LEU A 307 10.26 -14.34 -8.81
N LEU A 308 11.32 -13.57 -8.61
CA LEU A 308 11.25 -12.09 -8.68
C LEU A 308 10.84 -11.63 -10.09
N ASP A 309 11.34 -12.26 -11.13
CA ASP A 309 10.97 -11.96 -12.52
C ASP A 309 9.48 -12.19 -12.76
N GLN A 310 8.94 -13.28 -12.21
CA GLN A 310 7.49 -13.55 -12.27
C GLN A 310 6.70 -12.56 -11.42
N MET A 311 7.21 -12.17 -10.26
CA MET A 311 6.60 -11.16 -9.40
C MET A 311 6.47 -9.81 -10.10
N LEU A 312 7.48 -9.44 -10.91
CA LEU A 312 7.57 -8.19 -11.66
C LEU A 312 7.03 -8.33 -13.11
N THR A 313 6.21 -9.33 -13.38
CA THR A 313 5.54 -9.50 -14.68
C THR A 313 4.09 -9.07 -14.54
N VAL A 314 3.70 -8.04 -15.30
CA VAL A 314 2.30 -7.63 -15.42
C VAL A 314 1.60 -8.59 -16.40
N PRO A 315 0.47 -9.20 -16.04
CA PRO A 315 -0.28 -10.04 -16.96
C PRO A 315 -0.81 -9.21 -18.14
N ASP A 316 -0.84 -9.82 -19.32
CA ASP A 316 -1.38 -9.20 -20.54
C ASP A 316 -2.91 -9.37 -20.58
N VAL A 317 -3.58 -8.59 -19.76
CA VAL A 317 -5.03 -8.58 -19.58
C VAL A 317 -5.56 -7.17 -19.52
N ASP A 318 -6.86 -6.99 -19.67
CA ASP A 318 -7.49 -5.68 -19.51
C ASP A 318 -7.25 -5.12 -18.10
N GLY A 319 -6.92 -3.82 -18.03
CA GLY A 319 -6.59 -3.14 -16.77
C GLY A 319 -5.24 -3.54 -16.14
N GLY A 320 -4.39 -4.30 -16.84
CA GLY A 320 -3.11 -4.79 -16.32
C GLY A 320 -2.10 -3.67 -16.01
N THR A 321 -1.83 -3.46 -14.72
CA THR A 321 -0.78 -2.54 -14.21
C THR A 321 0.05 -3.19 -13.10
N TYR A 322 -0.46 -4.22 -12.46
CA TYR A 322 0.17 -4.92 -11.35
C TYR A 322 0.80 -6.25 -11.80
N GLY A 323 2.02 -6.49 -11.32
CA GLY A 323 2.51 -7.85 -11.14
C GLY A 323 1.96 -8.46 -9.84
N MET A 324 2.75 -9.30 -9.15
CA MET A 324 2.33 -9.85 -7.85
C MET A 324 2.58 -8.83 -6.75
N ALA A 325 1.52 -8.22 -6.24
CA ALA A 325 1.49 -7.16 -5.23
C ALA A 325 2.03 -5.78 -5.67
N LEU A 326 2.98 -5.71 -6.57
CA LEU A 326 3.66 -4.49 -6.98
C LEU A 326 3.07 -3.94 -8.29
N GLU A 327 2.89 -2.64 -8.35
CA GLU A 327 2.44 -1.91 -9.53
C GLU A 327 3.63 -1.39 -10.32
N ARG A 328 3.54 -1.42 -11.65
CA ARG A 328 4.55 -0.92 -12.57
C ARG A 328 4.22 0.51 -13.00
N PHE A 329 5.17 1.40 -12.79
CA PHE A 329 5.13 2.78 -13.25
C PHE A 329 6.31 3.05 -14.20
N VAL A 330 6.14 4.02 -15.09
CA VAL A 330 7.24 4.56 -15.90
C VAL A 330 7.34 6.05 -15.59
N ILE A 331 8.47 6.46 -15.02
CA ILE A 331 8.76 7.85 -14.63
C ILE A 331 10.05 8.24 -15.32
N ASP A 332 10.02 9.27 -16.19
CA ASP A 332 11.14 9.75 -16.98
C ASP A 332 11.88 8.62 -17.75
N GLY A 333 11.09 7.69 -18.32
CA GLY A 333 11.60 6.54 -19.07
C GLY A 333 12.19 5.41 -18.19
N ARG A 334 12.16 5.53 -16.87
CA ARG A 334 12.60 4.50 -15.92
C ARG A 334 11.44 3.67 -15.43
N GLU A 335 11.60 2.37 -15.42
CA GLU A 335 10.64 1.44 -14.83
C GLU A 335 10.79 1.43 -13.30
N ILE A 336 9.71 1.72 -12.61
CA ILE A 336 9.60 1.74 -11.15
C ILE A 336 8.53 0.71 -10.75
N TRP A 337 8.84 -0.10 -9.77
CA TRP A 337 7.91 -1.00 -9.13
C TRP A 337 7.61 -0.54 -7.72
N GLY A 338 6.34 -0.40 -7.39
CA GLY A 338 5.96 0.14 -6.09
C GLY A 338 4.63 -0.36 -5.58
N LYS A 339 4.33 0.00 -4.34
CA LYS A 339 3.03 -0.21 -3.73
C LYS A 339 2.64 0.97 -2.86
N THR A 340 1.46 1.49 -3.10
CA THR A 340 0.81 2.44 -2.19
C THR A 340 0.08 1.68 -1.08
N GLY A 341 -0.04 2.31 0.07
CA GLY A 341 -0.86 1.83 1.18
C GLY A 341 -1.69 2.97 1.77
N SER A 342 -2.94 2.71 2.07
CA SER A 342 -3.85 3.70 2.65
C SER A 342 -4.64 3.09 3.80
N ARG A 343 -4.71 3.83 4.90
CA ARG A 343 -5.66 3.64 6.01
C ARG A 343 -6.13 5.03 6.46
N PRO A 344 -7.26 5.15 7.17
CA PRO A 344 -7.69 6.46 7.65
C PRO A 344 -6.55 7.22 8.33
N GLY A 345 -6.23 8.41 7.81
CA GLY A 345 -5.16 9.27 8.31
C GLY A 345 -3.71 8.81 8.04
N TYR A 346 -3.49 7.73 7.27
CA TYR A 346 -2.16 7.25 6.87
C TYR A 346 -2.12 6.96 5.38
N HIS A 347 -1.16 7.54 4.68
CA HIS A 347 -0.80 7.17 3.31
C HIS A 347 0.67 6.78 3.25
N THR A 348 0.97 5.65 2.61
CA THR A 348 2.32 5.09 2.54
C THR A 348 2.68 4.74 1.11
N VAL A 349 3.97 4.80 0.81
CA VAL A 349 4.54 4.27 -0.43
C VAL A 349 5.81 3.51 -0.11
N LEU A 350 6.02 2.42 -0.80
CA LEU A 350 7.33 1.85 -1.06
C LEU A 350 7.51 1.69 -2.57
N GLY A 351 8.69 1.99 -3.08
CA GLY A 351 8.99 1.88 -4.51
C GLY A 351 10.48 1.78 -4.79
N ALA A 352 10.82 1.14 -5.90
CA ALA A 352 12.20 0.95 -6.32
C ALA A 352 12.34 0.80 -7.84
N THR A 353 13.50 1.19 -8.38
CA THR A 353 13.99 0.63 -9.65
C THR A 353 14.37 -0.83 -9.44
N ARG A 354 14.22 -1.66 -10.51
CA ARG A 354 14.51 -3.09 -10.43
C ARG A 354 15.94 -3.41 -9.97
N ASP A 355 16.91 -2.58 -10.34
CA ASP A 355 18.34 -2.70 -10.01
C ASP A 355 18.69 -2.12 -8.62
N LEU A 356 17.70 -1.63 -7.86
CA LEU A 356 17.88 -0.94 -6.58
C LEU A 356 18.78 0.30 -6.66
N SER A 357 19.01 0.84 -7.85
CA SER A 357 19.75 2.11 -7.99
C SER A 357 19.02 3.28 -7.35
N ARG A 358 17.68 3.15 -7.17
CA ARG A 358 16.83 4.11 -6.47
C ARG A 358 15.71 3.40 -5.73
N THR A 359 15.50 3.81 -4.46
CA THR A 359 14.36 3.41 -3.66
C THR A 359 13.70 4.63 -3.00
N VAL A 360 12.41 4.57 -2.77
CA VAL A 360 11.69 5.54 -1.96
C VAL A 360 10.74 4.82 -1.01
N VAL A 361 10.65 5.31 0.21
CA VAL A 361 9.63 4.94 1.19
C VAL A 361 9.15 6.19 1.87
N TYR A 362 7.84 6.39 1.94
CA TYR A 362 7.29 7.42 2.80
C TYR A 362 6.11 6.92 3.64
N SER A 363 5.86 7.61 4.74
CA SER A 363 4.59 7.60 5.45
C SER A 363 4.16 9.04 5.71
N VAL A 364 2.96 9.36 5.28
CA VAL A 364 2.34 10.68 5.42
C VAL A 364 1.05 10.54 6.22
N ASN A 365 0.89 11.36 7.24
CA ASN A 365 -0.36 11.50 7.98
C ASN A 365 -1.20 12.60 7.29
N ALA A 366 -2.18 12.19 6.48
CA ALA A 366 -3.04 13.08 5.71
C ALA A 366 -4.51 12.77 5.94
N LYS A 367 -5.35 13.80 6.02
CA LYS A 367 -6.80 13.64 6.14
C LYS A 367 -7.40 13.00 4.89
N SER A 368 -6.86 13.34 3.71
CA SER A 368 -7.21 12.77 2.40
C SER A 368 -6.61 11.38 2.12
N ALA A 369 -5.97 10.74 3.10
CA ALA A 369 -5.21 9.49 2.90
C ALA A 369 -6.01 8.34 2.24
N ARG A 370 -7.32 8.37 2.25
CA ARG A 370 -8.21 7.39 1.61
C ARG A 370 -8.83 7.83 0.29
N GLU A 371 -8.61 9.06 -0.09
CA GLU A 371 -9.07 9.63 -1.35
C GLU A 371 -8.08 9.32 -2.48
N ASP A 372 -8.00 10.15 -3.50
CA ASP A 372 -6.96 10.05 -4.50
C ASP A 372 -5.59 10.35 -3.85
N GLY A 373 -4.78 9.31 -3.64
CA GLY A 373 -3.44 9.44 -3.07
C GLY A 373 -2.38 9.94 -4.06
N PHE A 374 -2.72 10.14 -5.33
CA PHE A 374 -1.75 10.53 -6.35
C PHE A 374 -1.07 11.89 -6.09
N PRO A 375 -1.77 12.94 -5.60
CA PRO A 375 -1.11 14.19 -5.20
C PRO A 375 -0.04 13.99 -4.12
N LEU A 376 -0.26 13.09 -3.15
CA LEU A 376 0.74 12.75 -2.13
C LEU A 376 1.94 12.01 -2.74
N VAL A 377 1.70 11.11 -3.70
CA VAL A 377 2.78 10.43 -4.46
C VAL A 377 3.60 11.45 -5.24
N GLN A 378 2.95 12.37 -5.95
CA GLN A 378 3.62 13.44 -6.70
C GLN A 378 4.50 14.30 -5.79
N ARG A 379 3.99 14.70 -4.63
CA ARG A 379 4.71 15.58 -3.70
C ARG A 379 5.86 14.89 -2.99
N PHE A 380 5.69 13.64 -2.53
CA PHE A 380 6.60 12.99 -1.57
C PHE A 380 7.39 11.80 -2.15
N ALA A 381 7.04 11.28 -3.33
CA ALA A 381 7.74 10.15 -3.93
C ALA A 381 8.39 10.47 -5.28
N LEU A 382 7.70 11.19 -6.19
CA LEU A 382 8.25 11.44 -7.52
C LEU A 382 9.61 12.16 -7.51
N PRO A 383 9.90 13.14 -6.62
CA PRO A 383 11.20 13.79 -6.58
C PRO A 383 12.36 12.81 -6.29
N ALA A 384 12.09 11.66 -5.68
CA ALA A 384 13.10 10.63 -5.47
C ALA A 384 13.54 9.96 -6.78
N PHE A 385 12.74 9.99 -7.83
CA PHE A 385 13.02 9.39 -9.14
C PHE A 385 13.32 10.42 -10.22
N ALA A 386 13.09 11.71 -9.96
CA ALA A 386 13.55 12.79 -10.84
C ALA A 386 15.07 12.81 -10.92
N SER A 387 15.61 13.10 -12.11
CA SER A 387 17.07 13.15 -12.40
C SER A 387 17.55 14.58 -12.53
#